data_5ed73f2f218f9758d758606cb5cd0b4d
#
_entry.id   5ed73f2f218f9758d758606cb5cd0b4d
#
_cell.length_a   1.000
_cell.length_b   1.000
_cell.length_c   1.000
_cell.angle_alpha   90.00
_cell.angle_beta   90.00
_cell.angle_gamma   90.00
#
_symmetry.space_group_name_H-M   'P 1'
#
loop_
_entity.id
_entity.type
_entity.pdbx_description
1 polymer ?
#
loop_
_entity_poly.entity_id
_entity_poly.type
_entity_poly.pdbx_seq_one_letter_code
_entity_poly.pdbx_strand_id
1 'polypeptide(L)'
;NMETTIKQSVFVFFGLILMFAASQPDPDFYKNNALLFLLISIFLVLLTLLTGKEINGARRWLDLGFFTLQTSEIIKVTLPVFLAAYLFDKPLPISLKNTFLTLLLIFFIVNLIRIQPDLGTSLVILIAGLYILFLAGLSWRFIGISSSLFILSLPFIWNNLLEPFQKQRVLTLLDPNADPYGSGWNITQSKI
;
A
#
# COMPACT_ATOMS: atom_id res chain seq x y z
N ASN A 1 -10.70 4.19 27.60
CA ASN A 1 -9.60 3.78 28.49
C ASN A 1 -8.52 4.86 28.46
N MET A 2 -8.29 5.52 29.62
CA MET A 2 -7.39 6.69 29.73
C MET A 2 -5.98 6.39 29.19
N GLU A 3 -5.47 5.18 29.44
CA GLU A 3 -4.15 4.74 28.95
C GLU A 3 -4.05 4.70 27.41
N THR A 4 -5.07 4.21 26.73
CA THR A 4 -5.14 4.19 25.26
C THR A 4 -5.21 5.59 24.68
N THR A 5 -5.96 6.49 25.33
CA THR A 5 -6.07 7.89 24.91
C THR A 5 -4.74 8.62 25.03
N ILE A 6 -4.01 8.41 26.14
CA ILE A 6 -2.67 9.01 26.33
C ILE A 6 -1.69 8.50 25.28
N LYS A 7 -1.65 7.18 25.04
CA LYS A 7 -0.79 6.60 23.99
C LYS A 7 -1.10 7.19 22.60
N GLN A 8 -2.38 7.29 22.24
CA GLN A 8 -2.79 7.90 20.96
C GLN A 8 -2.37 9.36 20.87
N SER A 9 -2.57 10.16 21.93
CA SER A 9 -2.17 11.57 21.95
C SER A 9 -0.66 11.75 21.76
N VAL A 10 0.15 10.88 22.37
CA VAL A 10 1.60 10.87 22.18
C VAL A 10 1.98 10.55 20.75
N PHE A 11 1.37 9.52 20.13
CA PHE A 11 1.64 9.19 18.74
C PHE A 11 1.20 10.29 17.77
N VAL A 12 0.07 10.95 18.01
CA VAL A 12 -0.38 12.10 17.22
C VAL A 12 0.62 13.24 17.32
N PHE A 13 1.09 13.57 18.53
CA PHE A 13 2.08 14.62 18.75
C PHE A 13 3.40 14.35 17.98
N PHE A 14 3.93 13.13 18.10
CA PHE A 14 5.13 12.75 17.33
C PHE A 14 4.86 12.71 15.83
N GLY A 15 3.69 12.28 15.39
CA GLY A 15 3.29 12.30 13.99
C GLY A 15 3.27 13.72 13.42
N LEU A 16 2.76 14.69 14.16
CA LEU A 16 2.77 16.11 13.76
C LEU A 16 4.20 16.66 13.65
N ILE A 17 5.08 16.31 14.58
CA ILE A 17 6.51 16.71 14.51
C ILE A 17 7.16 16.11 13.27
N LEU A 18 6.95 14.81 13.00
CA LEU A 18 7.49 14.16 11.80
C LEU A 18 6.94 14.76 10.51
N MET A 19 5.64 15.06 10.48
CA MET A 19 5.01 15.74 9.35
C MET A 19 5.65 17.12 9.09
N PHE A 20 5.82 17.91 10.15
CA PHE A 20 6.48 19.22 10.05
C PHE A 20 7.95 19.07 9.59
N ALA A 21 8.71 18.15 10.16
CA ALA A 21 10.09 17.89 9.76
C ALA A 21 10.18 17.43 8.29
N ALA A 22 9.27 16.57 7.85
CA ALA A 22 9.20 16.11 6.46
C ALA A 22 8.74 17.21 5.48
N SER A 23 8.08 18.25 5.94
CA SER A 23 7.68 19.38 5.08
C SER A 23 8.78 20.43 4.85
N GLN A 24 9.90 20.37 5.59
CA GLN A 24 10.97 21.36 5.49
C GLN A 24 11.89 21.18 4.28
N PRO A 25 12.29 19.95 3.88
CA PRO A 25 13.18 19.78 2.75
C PRO A 25 12.51 20.17 1.42
N ASP A 26 13.32 20.70 0.51
CA ASP A 26 12.87 21.02 -0.84
C ASP A 26 12.42 19.76 -1.61
N PRO A 27 11.49 19.88 -2.58
CA PRO A 27 11.07 18.76 -3.43
C PRO A 27 12.24 18.05 -4.12
N ASP A 28 13.30 18.77 -4.48
CA ASP A 28 14.50 18.21 -5.10
C ASP A 28 15.25 17.24 -4.15
N PHE A 29 15.20 17.48 -2.84
CA PHE A 29 15.74 16.53 -1.87
C PHE A 29 15.05 15.17 -1.97
N TYR A 30 13.73 15.16 -2.06
CA TYR A 30 12.96 13.92 -2.21
C TYR A 30 13.19 13.27 -3.56
N LYS A 31 13.24 14.04 -4.64
CA LYS A 31 13.54 13.57 -6.00
C LYS A 31 14.91 12.89 -6.05
N ASN A 32 15.93 13.54 -5.52
CA ASN A 32 17.31 13.04 -5.59
C ASN A 32 17.55 11.81 -4.70
N ASN A 33 16.80 11.66 -3.61
CA ASN A 33 16.93 10.55 -2.68
C ASN A 33 15.82 9.48 -2.86
N ALA A 34 14.95 9.61 -3.84
CA ALA A 34 13.78 8.75 -4.03
C ALA A 34 14.14 7.26 -4.16
N LEU A 35 15.22 6.94 -4.91
CA LEU A 35 15.71 5.57 -5.06
C LEU A 35 16.21 5.01 -3.72
N LEU A 36 16.96 5.80 -2.97
CA LEU A 36 17.47 5.39 -1.65
C LEU A 36 16.32 5.08 -0.69
N PHE A 37 15.31 5.96 -0.63
CA PHE A 37 14.13 5.74 0.20
C PHE A 37 13.36 4.48 -0.19
N LEU A 38 13.21 4.22 -1.49
CA LEU A 38 12.57 3.00 -1.97
C LEU A 38 13.38 1.76 -1.58
N LEU A 39 14.71 1.77 -1.78
CA LEU A 39 15.58 0.63 -1.43
C LEU A 39 15.55 0.34 0.06
N ILE A 40 15.61 1.38 0.91
CA ILE A 40 15.47 1.22 2.37
C ILE A 40 14.12 0.61 2.72
N SER A 41 13.03 1.08 2.12
CA SER A 41 11.69 0.53 2.41
C SER A 41 11.54 -0.92 1.94
N ILE A 42 12.08 -1.28 0.79
CA ILE A 42 12.12 -2.68 0.32
C ILE A 42 12.93 -3.54 1.30
N PHE A 43 14.10 -3.08 1.72
CA PHE A 43 14.92 -3.79 2.71
C PHE A 43 14.16 -4.02 4.02
N LEU A 44 13.47 -3.00 4.54
CA LEU A 44 12.67 -3.12 5.76
C LEU A 44 11.52 -4.12 5.59
N VAL A 45 10.86 -4.14 4.42
CA VAL A 45 9.81 -5.13 4.12
C VAL A 45 10.39 -6.55 4.08
N LEU A 46 11.54 -6.75 3.43
CA LEU A 46 12.24 -8.05 3.42
C LEU A 46 12.68 -8.48 4.83
N LEU A 47 13.23 -7.55 5.60
CA LEU A 47 13.60 -7.80 7.00
C LEU A 47 12.38 -8.23 7.82
N THR A 48 11.24 -7.58 7.63
CA THR A 48 9.98 -7.95 8.30
C THR A 48 9.50 -9.35 7.93
N LEU A 49 9.67 -9.77 6.68
CA LEU A 49 9.35 -11.14 6.27
C LEU A 49 10.19 -12.19 6.99
N LEU A 50 11.48 -11.86 7.27
CA LEU A 50 12.43 -12.77 7.90
C LEU A 50 12.32 -12.77 9.43
N THR A 51 12.19 -11.59 10.05
CA THR A 51 12.30 -11.39 11.51
C THR A 51 11.04 -10.84 12.17
N GLY A 52 10.02 -10.50 11.37
CA GLY A 52 8.81 -9.86 11.85
C GLY A 52 7.99 -10.73 12.79
N LYS A 53 7.32 -10.08 13.73
CA LYS A 53 6.40 -10.73 14.67
C LYS A 53 5.18 -11.24 13.92
N GLU A 54 4.87 -12.50 14.14
CA GLU A 54 3.65 -13.12 13.60
C GLU A 54 2.45 -12.75 14.46
N ILE A 55 1.51 -12.02 13.87
CA ILE A 55 0.26 -11.62 14.51
C ILE A 55 -0.89 -12.09 13.60
N ASN A 56 -1.75 -12.95 14.12
CA ASN A 56 -2.89 -13.53 13.37
C ASN A 56 -2.46 -14.20 12.05
N GLY A 57 -1.34 -14.95 12.07
CA GLY A 57 -0.84 -15.66 10.89
C GLY A 57 -0.14 -14.78 9.84
N ALA A 58 0.15 -13.51 10.16
CA ALA A 58 0.79 -12.59 9.22
C ALA A 58 1.99 -11.87 9.85
N ARG A 59 3.11 -11.84 9.13
CA ARG A 59 4.34 -11.12 9.53
C ARG A 59 4.40 -9.77 8.85
N ARG A 60 3.75 -8.77 9.45
CA ARG A 60 3.62 -7.40 8.92
C ARG A 60 4.33 -6.35 9.76
N TRP A 61 4.69 -6.71 11.01
CA TRP A 61 5.17 -5.78 12.01
C TRP A 61 6.60 -6.11 12.41
N LEU A 62 7.45 -5.09 12.35
CA LEU A 62 8.80 -5.16 12.91
C LEU A 62 8.73 -4.66 14.36
N ASP A 63 9.08 -5.54 15.30
CA ASP A 63 9.12 -5.19 16.72
C ASP A 63 10.45 -4.51 17.05
N LEU A 64 10.40 -3.23 17.43
CA LEU A 64 11.56 -2.42 17.82
C LEU A 64 11.65 -2.29 19.36
N GLY A 65 10.90 -3.09 20.10
CA GLY A 65 10.88 -3.15 21.55
C GLY A 65 9.91 -2.15 22.18
N PHE A 66 10.04 -0.88 21.92
CA PHE A 66 9.17 0.18 22.46
C PHE A 66 8.00 0.56 21.53
N PHE A 67 8.08 0.25 20.26
CA PHE A 67 6.96 0.34 19.31
C PHE A 67 7.08 -0.72 18.21
N THR A 68 5.97 -1.00 17.54
CA THR A 68 5.94 -1.87 16.36
C THR A 68 5.80 -1.04 15.10
N LEU A 69 6.65 -1.29 14.11
CA LEU A 69 6.67 -0.60 12.83
C LEU A 69 6.04 -1.48 11.76
N GLN A 70 5.01 -0.98 11.08
CA GLN A 70 4.47 -1.64 9.90
C GLN A 70 5.23 -1.13 8.66
N THR A 71 6.10 -1.96 8.11
CA THR A 71 7.01 -1.55 7.03
C THR A 71 6.30 -1.27 5.70
N SER A 72 5.13 -1.88 5.48
CA SER A 72 4.28 -1.59 4.33
C SER A 72 3.71 -0.16 4.34
N GLU A 73 3.62 0.51 5.50
CA GLU A 73 3.22 1.92 5.57
C GLU A 73 4.28 2.85 4.95
N ILE A 74 5.56 2.51 5.12
CA ILE A 74 6.67 3.28 4.55
C ILE A 74 6.67 3.15 3.03
N ILE A 75 6.50 1.93 2.49
CA ILE A 75 6.57 1.69 1.06
C ILE A 75 5.39 2.32 0.30
N LYS A 76 4.23 2.49 0.95
CA LYS A 76 3.08 3.25 0.39
C LYS A 76 3.44 4.69 0.05
N VAL A 77 4.40 5.28 0.75
CA VAL A 77 4.87 6.66 0.49
C VAL A 77 6.07 6.66 -0.44
N THR A 78 7.06 5.79 -0.21
CA THR A 78 8.33 5.82 -0.94
C THR A 78 8.18 5.36 -2.40
N LEU A 79 7.29 4.40 -2.69
CA LEU A 79 7.04 3.98 -4.07
C LEU A 79 6.46 5.11 -4.94
N PRO A 80 5.37 5.80 -4.55
CA PRO A 80 4.87 6.97 -5.28
C PRO A 80 5.92 8.05 -5.49
N VAL A 81 6.70 8.39 -4.47
CA VAL A 81 7.79 9.38 -4.56
C VAL A 81 8.84 8.95 -5.58
N PHE A 82 9.26 7.68 -5.56
CA PHE A 82 10.20 7.14 -6.54
C PHE A 82 9.63 7.16 -7.95
N LEU A 83 8.40 6.72 -8.15
CA LEU A 83 7.77 6.71 -9.48
C LEU A 83 7.63 8.13 -10.04
N ALA A 84 7.23 9.09 -9.21
CA ALA A 84 7.15 10.50 -9.61
C ALA A 84 8.54 11.04 -10.00
N ALA A 85 9.57 10.77 -9.21
CA ALA A 85 10.95 11.17 -9.51
C ALA A 85 11.47 10.51 -10.79
N TYR A 86 11.23 9.21 -10.98
CA TYR A 86 11.68 8.46 -12.16
C TYR A 86 11.02 8.96 -13.46
N LEU A 87 9.74 9.32 -13.39
CA LEU A 87 8.96 9.75 -14.55
C LEU A 87 9.07 11.26 -14.84
N PHE A 88 9.56 12.05 -13.87
CA PHE A 88 9.63 13.52 -13.96
C PHE A 88 10.38 14.01 -15.20
N ASP A 89 11.52 13.43 -15.52
CA ASP A 89 12.37 13.84 -16.64
C ASP A 89 12.03 13.09 -17.96
N LYS A 90 10.92 12.34 -18.00
CA LYS A 90 10.52 11.60 -19.19
C LYS A 90 9.53 12.42 -20.04
N PRO A 91 9.67 12.37 -21.38
CA PRO A 91 8.70 13.04 -22.25
C PRO A 91 7.31 12.44 -22.11
N LEU A 92 6.29 13.28 -22.09
CA LEU A 92 4.89 12.87 -22.05
C LEU A 92 4.30 12.79 -23.47
N PRO A 93 3.49 11.78 -23.79
CA PRO A 93 3.20 10.58 -22.99
C PRO A 93 4.43 9.66 -22.85
N ILE A 94 4.52 8.97 -21.73
CA ILE A 94 5.67 8.08 -21.47
C ILE A 94 5.74 6.94 -22.49
N SER A 95 6.98 6.52 -22.82
CA SER A 95 7.23 5.42 -23.75
C SER A 95 6.73 4.08 -23.18
N LEU A 96 6.40 3.13 -24.08
CA LEU A 96 6.00 1.77 -23.70
C LEU A 96 7.04 1.07 -22.82
N LYS A 97 8.33 1.31 -23.08
CA LYS A 97 9.42 0.78 -22.24
C LYS A 97 9.32 1.27 -20.80
N ASN A 98 9.15 2.58 -20.59
CA ASN A 98 9.03 3.16 -19.25
C ASN A 98 7.74 2.72 -18.56
N THR A 99 6.63 2.62 -19.29
CA THR A 99 5.37 2.07 -18.79
C THR A 99 5.57 0.64 -18.27
N PHE A 100 6.21 -0.22 -19.09
CA PHE A 100 6.47 -1.61 -18.70
C PHE A 100 7.37 -1.74 -17.48
N LEU A 101 8.47 -0.98 -17.43
CA LEU A 101 9.38 -0.99 -16.27
C LEU A 101 8.69 -0.52 -14.99
N THR A 102 7.87 0.53 -15.08
CA THR A 102 7.09 1.03 -13.95
C THR A 102 6.05 0.01 -13.48
N LEU A 103 5.32 -0.62 -14.41
CA LEU A 103 4.38 -1.70 -14.08
C LEU A 103 5.09 -2.89 -13.42
N LEU A 104 6.24 -3.30 -13.95
CA LEU A 104 7.04 -4.39 -13.39
C LEU A 104 7.42 -4.09 -11.92
N LEU A 105 7.87 -2.87 -11.64
CA LEU A 105 8.21 -2.45 -10.27
C LEU A 105 6.97 -2.44 -9.36
N ILE A 106 5.86 -1.86 -9.83
CA ILE A 106 4.61 -1.85 -9.05
C ILE A 106 4.18 -3.28 -8.70
N PHE A 107 4.13 -4.17 -9.70
CA PHE A 107 3.76 -5.57 -9.47
C PHE A 107 4.73 -6.31 -8.56
N PHE A 108 6.03 -6.04 -8.66
CA PHE A 108 7.04 -6.60 -7.76
C PHE A 108 6.73 -6.21 -6.31
N ILE A 109 6.53 -4.91 -6.04
CA ILE A 109 6.21 -4.42 -4.70
C ILE A 109 4.87 -4.97 -4.18
N VAL A 110 3.83 -4.97 -5.03
CA VAL A 110 2.51 -5.52 -4.69
C VAL A 110 2.61 -6.99 -4.28
N ASN A 111 3.37 -7.81 -5.04
CA ASN A 111 3.57 -9.22 -4.68
C ASN A 111 4.37 -9.37 -3.39
N LEU A 112 5.38 -8.53 -3.14
CA LEU A 112 6.15 -8.56 -1.91
C LEU A 112 5.26 -8.31 -0.67
N ILE A 113 4.32 -7.36 -0.76
CA ILE A 113 3.36 -7.07 0.33
C ILE A 113 2.28 -8.16 0.41
N ARG A 114 1.87 -8.75 -0.73
CA ARG A 114 0.93 -9.87 -0.74
C ARG A 114 1.47 -11.10 0.01
N ILE A 115 2.77 -11.36 -0.06
CA ILE A 115 3.43 -12.45 0.70
C ILE A 115 3.31 -12.22 2.21
N GLN A 116 3.15 -10.98 2.67
CA GLN A 116 2.86 -10.62 4.08
C GLN A 116 1.38 -10.78 4.47
N PRO A 117 0.55 -11.56 3.80
CA PRO A 117 -0.92 -11.60 3.67
C PRO A 117 -1.64 -10.25 3.87
N ASP A 118 -1.10 -9.14 3.32
CA ASP A 118 -1.69 -7.80 3.41
C ASP A 118 -2.31 -7.34 2.08
N LEU A 119 -3.45 -7.91 1.76
CA LEU A 119 -4.16 -7.64 0.50
C LEU A 119 -4.65 -6.18 0.42
N GLY A 120 -5.09 -5.61 1.55
CA GLY A 120 -5.57 -4.22 1.59
C GLY A 120 -4.49 -3.22 1.20
N THR A 121 -3.31 -3.32 1.84
CA THR A 121 -2.16 -2.47 1.54
C THR A 121 -1.63 -2.72 0.12
N SER A 122 -1.59 -3.99 -0.35
CA SER A 122 -1.22 -4.33 -1.72
C SER A 122 -2.09 -3.61 -2.75
N LEU A 123 -3.41 -3.56 -2.52
CA LEU A 123 -4.36 -2.89 -3.40
C LEU A 123 -4.16 -1.37 -3.40
N VAL A 124 -3.94 -0.76 -2.24
CA VAL A 124 -3.65 0.68 -2.14
C VAL A 124 -2.38 1.04 -2.91
N ILE A 125 -1.31 0.25 -2.77
CA ILE A 125 -0.04 0.44 -3.50
C ILE A 125 -0.26 0.30 -5.01
N LEU A 126 -1.02 -0.71 -5.44
CA LEU A 126 -1.35 -0.90 -6.85
C LEU A 126 -2.09 0.31 -7.43
N ILE A 127 -3.14 0.76 -6.75
CA ILE A 127 -3.94 1.91 -7.18
C ILE A 127 -3.09 3.18 -7.24
N ALA A 128 -2.28 3.45 -6.22
CA ALA A 128 -1.39 4.61 -6.19
C ALA A 128 -0.38 4.59 -7.35
N GLY A 129 0.24 3.43 -7.62
CA GLY A 129 1.18 3.27 -8.73
C GLY A 129 0.52 3.45 -10.10
N LEU A 130 -0.66 2.86 -10.31
CA LEU A 130 -1.44 3.02 -11.54
C LEU A 130 -1.90 4.46 -11.74
N TYR A 131 -2.25 5.16 -10.66
CA TYR A 131 -2.63 6.57 -10.72
C TYR A 131 -1.48 7.46 -11.19
N ILE A 132 -0.26 7.21 -10.72
CA ILE A 132 0.94 7.94 -11.20
C ILE A 132 1.18 7.66 -12.69
N LEU A 133 1.05 6.41 -13.14
CA LEU A 133 1.15 6.07 -14.56
C LEU A 133 0.08 6.78 -15.39
N PHE A 134 -1.14 6.89 -14.87
CA PHE A 134 -2.21 7.64 -15.52
C PHE A 134 -1.83 9.12 -15.69
N LEU A 135 -1.32 9.76 -14.63
CA LEU A 135 -0.85 11.16 -14.68
C LEU A 135 0.35 11.35 -15.62
N ALA A 136 1.18 10.32 -15.80
CA ALA A 136 2.29 10.31 -16.74
C ALA A 136 1.85 10.09 -18.20
N GLY A 137 0.55 10.16 -18.50
CA GLY A 137 0.00 10.12 -19.85
C GLY A 137 -0.25 8.72 -20.38
N LEU A 138 -0.58 7.76 -19.52
CA LEU A 138 -1.03 6.44 -19.96
C LEU A 138 -2.27 6.55 -20.84
N SER A 139 -2.28 5.89 -22.00
CA SER A 139 -3.37 6.02 -22.96
C SER A 139 -4.69 5.45 -22.42
N TRP A 140 -5.80 6.13 -22.68
CA TRP A 140 -7.16 5.66 -22.33
C TRP A 140 -7.49 4.27 -22.90
N ARG A 141 -6.91 3.93 -24.05
CA ARG A 141 -7.06 2.59 -24.66
C ARG A 141 -6.41 1.52 -23.77
N PHE A 142 -5.20 1.80 -23.27
CA PHE A 142 -4.51 0.88 -22.36
C PHE A 142 -5.31 0.69 -21.06
N ILE A 143 -5.81 1.78 -20.50
CA ILE A 143 -6.65 1.74 -19.27
C ILE A 143 -7.91 0.92 -19.53
N GLY A 144 -8.62 1.18 -20.64
CA GLY A 144 -9.83 0.46 -21.00
C GLY A 144 -9.59 -1.05 -21.18
N ILE A 145 -8.56 -1.43 -21.92
CA ILE A 145 -8.19 -2.84 -22.13
C ILE A 145 -7.82 -3.50 -20.79
N SER A 146 -6.96 -2.87 -19.99
CA SER A 146 -6.53 -3.43 -18.70
C SER A 146 -7.68 -3.58 -17.72
N SER A 147 -8.57 -2.58 -17.64
CA SER A 147 -9.76 -2.64 -16.79
C SER A 147 -10.73 -3.73 -17.24
N SER A 148 -10.93 -3.89 -18.55
CA SER A 148 -11.77 -4.96 -19.11
C SER A 148 -11.20 -6.34 -18.79
N LEU A 149 -9.91 -6.54 -18.98
CA LEU A 149 -9.22 -7.79 -18.64
C LEU A 149 -9.31 -8.09 -17.13
N PHE A 150 -9.15 -7.06 -16.29
CA PHE A 150 -9.30 -7.21 -14.84
C PHE A 150 -10.72 -7.63 -14.46
N ILE A 151 -11.75 -6.98 -15.00
CA ILE A 151 -13.16 -7.33 -14.73
C ILE A 151 -13.45 -8.78 -15.19
N LEU A 152 -12.97 -9.16 -16.36
CA LEU A 152 -13.13 -10.53 -16.86
C LEU A 152 -12.38 -11.57 -16.01
N SER A 153 -11.29 -11.18 -15.35
CA SER A 153 -10.53 -12.06 -14.45
C SER A 153 -11.15 -12.20 -13.05
N LEU A 154 -12.09 -11.33 -12.65
CA LEU A 154 -12.69 -11.36 -11.30
C LEU A 154 -13.28 -12.72 -10.89
N PRO A 155 -14.04 -13.45 -11.75
CA PRO A 155 -14.53 -14.77 -11.38
C PRO A 155 -13.42 -15.78 -11.12
N PHE A 156 -12.33 -15.71 -11.91
CA PHE A 156 -11.17 -16.57 -11.70
C PHE A 156 -10.44 -16.24 -10.41
N ILE A 157 -10.21 -14.94 -10.14
CA ILE A 157 -9.58 -14.44 -8.91
C ILE A 157 -10.40 -14.88 -7.70
N TRP A 158 -11.73 -14.71 -7.75
CA TRP A 158 -12.63 -15.09 -6.67
C TRP A 158 -12.55 -16.57 -6.33
N ASN A 159 -12.57 -17.43 -7.34
CA ASN A 159 -12.63 -18.87 -7.13
C ASN A 159 -11.26 -19.49 -6.77
N ASN A 160 -10.17 -18.98 -7.33
CA ASN A 160 -8.87 -19.67 -7.28
C ASN A 160 -7.78 -18.93 -6.50
N LEU A 161 -7.88 -17.59 -6.33
CA LEU A 161 -6.79 -16.80 -5.77
C LEU A 161 -7.10 -16.21 -4.38
N LEU A 162 -8.39 -16.04 -4.04
CA LEU A 162 -8.76 -15.46 -2.75
C LEU A 162 -8.86 -16.54 -1.68
N GLU A 163 -8.18 -16.30 -0.57
CA GLU A 163 -8.30 -17.10 0.65
C GLU A 163 -9.69 -16.93 1.31
N PRO A 164 -10.17 -17.91 2.08
CA PRO A 164 -11.49 -17.84 2.71
C PRO A 164 -11.72 -16.59 3.54
N PHE A 165 -10.72 -16.16 4.30
CA PHE A 165 -10.83 -14.92 5.12
C PHE A 165 -10.91 -13.65 4.28
N GLN A 166 -10.31 -13.63 3.07
CA GLN A 166 -10.38 -12.51 2.14
C GLN A 166 -11.76 -12.43 1.49
N LYS A 167 -12.32 -13.57 1.10
CA LYS A 167 -13.72 -13.67 0.61
C LYS A 167 -14.70 -13.18 1.66
N GLN A 168 -14.50 -13.60 2.93
CA GLN A 168 -15.35 -13.17 4.04
C GLN A 168 -15.31 -11.64 4.20
N ARG A 169 -14.15 -11.00 4.10
CA ARG A 169 -14.04 -9.53 4.17
C ARG A 169 -14.81 -8.83 3.06
N VAL A 170 -14.75 -9.34 1.83
CA VAL A 170 -15.50 -8.78 0.71
C VAL A 170 -16.99 -8.94 0.93
N LEU A 171 -17.45 -10.12 1.38
CA LEU A 171 -18.86 -10.37 1.70
C LEU A 171 -19.36 -9.47 2.83
N THR A 172 -18.57 -9.32 3.89
CA THR A 172 -18.90 -8.43 5.01
C THR A 172 -18.95 -6.95 4.59
N LEU A 173 -18.13 -6.54 3.62
CA LEU A 173 -18.20 -5.17 3.06
C LEU A 173 -19.51 -4.95 2.30
N LEU A 174 -20.01 -5.96 1.61
CA LEU A 174 -21.28 -5.89 0.84
C LEU A 174 -22.49 -5.99 1.77
N ASP A 175 -22.43 -6.85 2.78
CA ASP A 175 -23.48 -7.02 3.80
C ASP A 175 -22.89 -7.06 5.22
N PRO A 176 -22.66 -5.88 5.85
CA PRO A 176 -22.15 -5.81 7.21
C PRO A 176 -23.09 -6.41 8.28
N ASN A 177 -24.38 -6.52 7.97
CA ASN A 177 -25.38 -6.99 8.89
C ASN A 177 -25.44 -8.52 9.00
N ALA A 178 -24.80 -9.25 8.08
CA ALA A 178 -24.71 -10.70 8.16
C ALA A 178 -23.91 -11.20 9.40
N ASP A 179 -22.97 -10.40 9.90
CA ASP A 179 -22.22 -10.68 11.13
C ASP A 179 -21.93 -9.37 11.91
N PRO A 180 -22.95 -8.77 12.57
CA PRO A 180 -22.83 -7.44 13.18
C PRO A 180 -21.87 -7.38 14.38
N TYR A 181 -21.63 -8.50 15.05
CA TYR A 181 -20.80 -8.59 16.27
C TYR A 181 -19.39 -9.18 16.01
N GLY A 182 -19.14 -9.71 14.81
CA GLY A 182 -17.85 -10.26 14.38
C GLY A 182 -17.17 -9.37 13.34
N SER A 183 -17.04 -9.90 12.12
CA SER A 183 -16.32 -9.23 11.03
C SER A 183 -16.96 -7.91 10.58
N GLY A 184 -18.28 -7.72 10.76
CA GLY A 184 -19.01 -6.49 10.45
C GLY A 184 -18.94 -5.39 11.51
N TRP A 185 -18.46 -5.68 12.73
CA TRP A 185 -18.43 -4.75 13.85
C TRP A 185 -17.74 -3.43 13.53
N ASN A 186 -16.52 -3.49 12.97
CA ASN A 186 -15.74 -2.30 12.64
C ASN A 186 -16.43 -1.42 11.58
N ILE A 187 -17.11 -2.03 10.60
CA ILE A 187 -17.85 -1.32 9.55
C ILE A 187 -19.08 -0.65 10.13
N THR A 188 -19.79 -1.34 11.02
CA THR A 188 -20.98 -0.81 11.69
C THR A 188 -20.60 0.36 12.61
N GLN A 189 -19.52 0.22 13.40
CA GLN A 189 -19.03 1.29 14.27
C GLN A 189 -18.51 2.51 13.49
N SER A 190 -17.97 2.32 12.31
CA SER A 190 -17.49 3.45 11.48
C SER A 190 -18.61 4.29 10.86
N LYS A 191 -19.87 3.81 10.91
CA LYS A 191 -21.05 4.51 10.37
C LYS A 191 -21.82 5.32 11.41
N ILE A 192 -21.46 5.18 12.70
CA ILE A 192 -22.03 5.91 13.83
C ILE A 192 -21.16 7.12 14.12
#